data_d67f78d6b6db90b984d05fa2d41ce7fb
#
_entry.id   d67f78d6b6db90b984d05fa2d41ce7fb
#
_cell.length_a   1.000
_cell.length_b   1.000
_cell.length_c   1.000
_cell.angle_alpha   90.00
_cell.angle_beta   90.00
_cell.angle_gamma   90.00
#
_symmetry.space_group_name_H-M   'P 1'
#
loop_
_entity.id
_entity.type
_entity.pdbx_description
1 polymer ?
#
loop_
_entity_poly.entity_id
_entity_poly.type
_entity_poly.pdbx_seq_one_letter_code
_entity_poly.pdbx_strand_id
1 'polypeptide(L)'
;MLTISRSAGGGDLEGSFLPGRPPQVGGAVIAPPHPLYGGSMDSPVASELAWACASAGIPSLRFNWRGVGASAGEATGDAAAADEDYAAALAHQKESVAGPLVACGYSFGACAAARAGSRELRVRRLVLVAPPPSLLDRAALAAFAGRALVVVGAGDRIAPPRELEAIASDAQVRLHVIAEADHFFGAGLAELGRIAREWLGGT
;
A
#
# COMPACT_ATOMS: atom_id res chain seq x y z
N MET A 1 4.53 8.26 16.92
CA MET A 1 3.35 8.79 16.24
C MET A 1 3.76 10.10 15.60
N LEU A 2 3.35 10.37 14.38
CA LEU A 2 3.63 11.61 13.67
C LEU A 2 2.36 12.15 13.00
N THR A 3 2.42 13.40 12.59
CA THR A 3 1.33 14.12 11.95
C THR A 3 1.67 14.38 10.49
N ILE A 4 0.74 14.08 9.58
CA ILE A 4 0.88 14.28 8.14
C ILE A 4 -0.14 15.34 7.73
N SER A 5 0.34 16.52 7.31
CA SER A 5 -0.56 17.60 6.92
C SER A 5 -1.14 17.39 5.53
N ARG A 6 -2.46 17.51 5.41
CA ARG A 6 -3.17 17.53 4.14
C ARG A 6 -3.23 18.95 3.58
N SER A 7 -3.14 19.06 2.26
CA SER A 7 -3.30 20.34 1.58
C SER A 7 -4.70 20.94 1.80
N ALA A 8 -4.82 22.27 1.71
CA ALA A 8 -6.08 23.01 1.67
C ALA A 8 -6.99 22.88 2.92
N GLY A 9 -6.42 22.81 4.13
CA GLY A 9 -7.22 22.90 5.37
C GLY A 9 -7.99 21.63 5.73
N GLY A 10 -7.70 20.50 5.09
CA GLY A 10 -8.36 19.21 5.32
C GLY A 10 -8.05 18.55 6.68
N GLY A 11 -7.26 19.21 7.54
CA GLY A 11 -6.77 18.63 8.80
C GLY A 11 -5.65 17.61 8.61
N ASP A 12 -5.12 17.09 9.68
CA ASP A 12 -3.95 16.21 9.68
C ASP A 12 -4.33 14.74 9.74
N LEU A 13 -3.49 13.89 9.15
CA LEU A 13 -3.57 12.44 9.30
C LEU A 13 -2.57 11.96 10.35
N GLU A 14 -2.98 10.93 11.07
CA GLU A 14 -2.11 10.19 11.96
C GLU A 14 -1.20 9.26 11.16
N GLY A 15 0.09 9.22 11.51
CA GLY A 15 1.07 8.35 10.87
C GLY A 15 2.03 7.67 11.83
N SER A 16 2.66 6.61 11.36
CA SER A 16 3.70 5.87 12.07
C SER A 16 4.85 5.56 11.12
N PHE A 17 6.05 5.98 11.49
CA PHE A 17 7.27 5.78 10.72
C PHE A 17 8.07 4.61 11.27
N LEU A 18 8.54 3.73 10.39
CA LEU A 18 9.47 2.66 10.69
C LEU A 18 10.75 2.85 9.88
N PRO A 19 11.93 3.04 10.51
CA PRO A 19 13.19 3.18 9.78
C PRO A 19 13.57 1.89 9.07
N GLY A 20 14.19 2.01 7.90
CA GLY A 20 14.79 0.88 7.20
C GLY A 20 16.11 0.44 7.85
N ARG A 21 16.49 -0.82 7.67
CA ARG A 21 17.84 -1.28 8.04
C ARG A 21 18.88 -0.63 7.12
N PRO A 22 20.03 -0.19 7.65
CA PRO A 22 21.10 0.35 6.80
C PRO A 22 21.69 -0.69 5.83
N PRO A 23 22.10 -0.27 4.62
CA PRO A 23 21.95 1.06 4.06
C PRO A 23 20.51 1.34 3.64
N GLN A 24 20.00 2.56 3.90
CA GLN A 24 18.64 2.93 3.54
C GLN A 24 18.54 3.41 2.09
N VAL A 25 17.49 2.99 1.39
CA VAL A 25 17.25 3.34 -0.01
C VAL A 25 15.80 3.77 -0.19
N GLY A 26 15.60 5.04 -0.57
CA GLY A 26 14.27 5.56 -0.86
C GLY A 26 13.32 5.55 0.33
N GLY A 27 12.04 5.29 0.09
CA GLY A 27 11.02 5.20 1.11
C GLY A 27 9.75 4.51 0.64
N ALA A 28 8.88 4.12 1.56
CA ALA A 28 7.59 3.50 1.26
C ALA A 28 6.44 4.23 1.97
N VAL A 29 5.27 4.24 1.35
CA VAL A 29 4.00 4.61 1.98
C VAL A 29 3.07 3.41 1.95
N ILE A 30 2.43 3.10 3.08
CA ILE A 30 1.58 1.92 3.24
C ILE A 30 0.19 2.34 3.69
N ALA A 31 -0.80 2.15 2.82
CA ALA A 31 -2.20 2.43 3.13
C ALA A 31 -2.90 1.23 3.78
N PRO A 32 -3.72 1.47 4.81
CA PRO A 32 -4.51 0.44 5.45
C PRO A 32 -5.73 0.02 4.61
N PRO A 33 -6.45 -1.04 5.04
CA PRO A 33 -7.70 -1.44 4.39
C PRO A 33 -8.82 -0.42 4.62
N HIS A 34 -10.04 -0.78 4.23
CA HIS A 34 -11.18 0.13 4.15
C HIS A 34 -11.56 0.74 5.52
N PRO A 35 -11.62 2.08 5.66
CA PRO A 35 -11.84 2.75 6.94
C PRO A 35 -13.17 2.39 7.62
N LEU A 36 -14.25 2.25 6.84
CA LEU A 36 -15.58 1.94 7.40
C LEU A 36 -15.75 0.49 7.87
N TYR A 37 -14.76 -0.38 7.60
CA TYR A 37 -14.75 -1.77 8.06
C TYR A 37 -13.62 -2.04 9.07
N GLY A 38 -13.27 -1.01 9.86
CA GLY A 38 -12.26 -1.13 10.91
C GLY A 38 -10.81 -1.11 10.39
N GLY A 39 -10.59 -0.66 9.16
CA GLY A 39 -9.27 -0.54 8.58
C GLY A 39 -8.45 0.56 9.25
N SER A 40 -7.27 0.20 9.77
CA SER A 40 -6.31 1.12 10.35
C SER A 40 -4.87 0.76 9.97
N MET A 41 -3.95 1.68 10.20
CA MET A 41 -2.50 1.47 9.97
C MET A 41 -1.91 0.34 10.83
N ASP A 42 -2.63 -0.10 11.87
CA ASP A 42 -2.22 -1.18 12.77
C ASP A 42 -2.75 -2.56 12.31
N SER A 43 -3.38 -2.64 11.14
CA SER A 43 -3.76 -3.93 10.57
C SER A 43 -2.53 -4.84 10.43
N PRO A 44 -2.67 -6.15 10.70
CA PRO A 44 -1.55 -7.10 10.60
C PRO A 44 -0.83 -7.03 9.25
N VAL A 45 -1.57 -6.91 8.14
CA VAL A 45 -1.01 -6.82 6.79
C VAL A 45 -0.21 -5.53 6.59
N ALA A 46 -0.72 -4.38 7.03
CA ALA A 46 0.01 -3.11 6.93
C ALA A 46 1.29 -3.12 7.78
N SER A 47 1.23 -3.75 8.95
CA SER A 47 2.38 -3.92 9.84
C SER A 47 3.42 -4.85 9.23
N GLU A 48 3.01 -5.97 8.63
CA GLU A 48 3.92 -6.90 7.96
C GLU A 48 4.59 -6.28 6.74
N LEU A 49 3.86 -5.49 5.94
CA LEU A 49 4.46 -4.73 4.84
C LEU A 49 5.52 -3.74 5.34
N ALA A 50 5.28 -3.07 6.48
CA ALA A 50 6.27 -2.17 7.06
C ALA A 50 7.55 -2.93 7.50
N TRP A 51 7.41 -4.12 8.09
CA TRP A 51 8.55 -4.98 8.43
C TRP A 51 9.29 -5.49 7.20
N ALA A 52 8.58 -5.83 6.13
CA ALA A 52 9.18 -6.24 4.86
C ALA A 52 9.99 -5.09 4.25
N CYS A 53 9.44 -3.87 4.21
CA CYS A 53 10.14 -2.66 3.77
C CYS A 53 11.39 -2.40 4.61
N ALA A 54 11.26 -2.37 5.95
CA ALA A 54 12.38 -2.13 6.85
C ALA A 54 13.50 -3.16 6.67
N SER A 55 13.15 -4.43 6.48
CA SER A 55 14.12 -5.51 6.23
C SER A 55 14.83 -5.39 4.89
N ALA A 56 14.19 -4.76 3.89
CA ALA A 56 14.77 -4.44 2.59
C ALA A 56 15.53 -3.08 2.57
N GLY A 57 15.75 -2.44 3.71
CA GLY A 57 16.42 -1.15 3.81
C GLY A 57 15.56 0.05 3.42
N ILE A 58 14.24 -0.12 3.31
CA ILE A 58 13.30 0.93 2.87
C ILE A 58 12.54 1.46 4.09
N PRO A 59 12.82 2.70 4.55
CA PRO A 59 12.02 3.33 5.59
C PRO A 59 10.57 3.51 5.13
N SER A 60 9.61 3.23 5.99
CA SER A 60 8.20 3.22 5.63
C SER A 60 7.33 4.08 6.54
N LEU A 61 6.32 4.71 5.94
CA LEU A 61 5.28 5.48 6.57
C LEU A 61 3.96 4.72 6.42
N ARG A 62 3.36 4.32 7.54
CA ARG A 62 1.96 3.90 7.62
C ARG A 62 1.12 5.08 8.08
N PHE A 63 -0.10 5.17 7.64
CA PHE A 63 -1.01 6.24 8.05
C PHE A 63 -2.43 5.72 8.27
N ASN A 64 -3.23 6.47 9.01
CA ASN A 64 -4.66 6.27 9.14
C ASN A 64 -5.41 7.20 8.18
N TRP A 65 -6.43 6.66 7.50
CA TRP A 65 -7.35 7.45 6.70
C TRP A 65 -8.01 8.56 7.55
N ARG A 66 -8.51 9.62 6.91
CA ARG A 66 -9.35 10.63 7.57
C ARG A 66 -10.42 9.97 8.43
N GLY A 67 -10.68 10.50 9.62
CA GLY A 67 -11.67 10.01 10.56
C GLY A 67 -11.34 8.67 11.22
N VAL A 68 -10.13 8.12 11.04
CA VAL A 68 -9.66 6.90 11.70
C VAL A 68 -8.55 7.24 12.70
N GLY A 69 -8.63 6.66 13.90
CA GLY A 69 -7.66 6.93 14.97
C GLY A 69 -7.63 8.41 15.33
N ALA A 70 -6.43 9.02 15.33
CA ALA A 70 -6.24 10.44 15.58
C ALA A 70 -6.26 11.30 14.29
N SER A 71 -6.57 10.73 13.13
CA SER A 71 -6.71 11.49 11.88
C SER A 71 -7.96 12.38 11.91
N ALA A 72 -7.81 13.64 11.50
CA ALA A 72 -8.90 14.60 11.41
C ALA A 72 -9.89 14.27 10.28
N GLY A 73 -11.14 14.74 10.40
CA GLY A 73 -12.20 14.60 9.40
C GLY A 73 -13.13 13.44 9.71
N GLU A 74 -13.88 13.00 8.70
CA GLU A 74 -14.84 11.89 8.80
C GLU A 74 -14.40 10.71 7.95
N ALA A 75 -14.57 9.49 8.49
CA ALA A 75 -14.24 8.27 7.77
C ALA A 75 -15.17 8.09 6.56
N THR A 76 -14.60 7.78 5.41
CA THR A 76 -15.37 7.58 4.17
C THR A 76 -14.75 6.50 3.31
N GLY A 77 -15.57 5.80 2.51
CA GLY A 77 -15.11 4.90 1.45
C GLY A 77 -14.94 5.57 0.08
N ASP A 78 -14.98 6.91 0.02
CA ASP A 78 -14.83 7.65 -1.22
C ASP A 78 -13.41 7.52 -1.79
N ALA A 79 -13.32 7.20 -3.08
CA ALA A 79 -12.04 6.97 -3.73
C ALA A 79 -11.21 8.25 -3.90
N ALA A 80 -11.87 9.40 -4.15
CA ALA A 80 -11.16 10.67 -4.29
C ALA A 80 -10.59 11.13 -2.95
N ALA A 81 -11.36 10.98 -1.87
CA ALA A 81 -10.88 11.25 -0.52
C ALA A 81 -9.68 10.38 -0.13
N ALA A 82 -9.71 9.10 -0.51
CA ALA A 82 -8.57 8.20 -0.28
C ALA A 82 -7.34 8.57 -1.11
N ASP A 83 -7.53 9.02 -2.36
CA ASP A 83 -6.43 9.50 -3.21
C ASP A 83 -5.78 10.75 -2.62
N GLU A 84 -6.57 11.69 -2.06
CA GLU A 84 -6.05 12.88 -1.37
C GLU A 84 -5.23 12.50 -0.13
N ASP A 85 -5.74 11.61 0.72
CA ASP A 85 -5.04 11.15 1.93
C ASP A 85 -3.74 10.43 1.57
N TYR A 86 -3.77 9.56 0.57
CA TYR A 86 -2.58 8.85 0.11
C TYR A 86 -1.55 9.81 -0.49
N ALA A 87 -1.99 10.80 -1.27
CA ALA A 87 -1.10 11.81 -1.85
C ALA A 87 -0.43 12.67 -0.77
N ALA A 88 -1.14 13.02 0.31
CA ALA A 88 -0.56 13.71 1.45
C ALA A 88 0.52 12.87 2.14
N ALA A 89 0.28 11.56 2.35
CA ALA A 89 1.27 10.65 2.91
C ALA A 89 2.50 10.48 1.98
N LEU A 90 2.29 10.43 0.65
CA LEU A 90 3.39 10.40 -0.33
C LEU A 90 4.21 11.70 -0.29
N ALA A 91 3.57 12.86 -0.20
CA ALA A 91 4.25 14.15 -0.11
C ALA A 91 5.12 14.22 1.15
N HIS A 92 4.57 13.82 2.31
CA HIS A 92 5.30 13.75 3.57
C HIS A 92 6.53 12.83 3.50
N GLN A 93 6.35 11.62 2.95
CA GLN A 93 7.46 10.67 2.80
C GLN A 93 8.51 11.16 1.82
N LYS A 94 8.09 11.82 0.73
CA LYS A 94 8.96 12.42 -0.28
C LYS A 94 9.87 13.51 0.29
N GLU A 95 9.40 14.28 1.25
CA GLU A 95 10.19 15.28 1.97
C GLU A 95 11.16 14.63 2.97
N SER A 96 10.77 13.51 3.54
CA SER A 96 11.53 12.81 4.60
C SER A 96 12.69 11.95 4.07
N VAL A 97 12.64 11.51 2.79
CA VAL A 97 13.63 10.58 2.22
C VAL A 97 14.09 11.01 0.83
N ALA A 98 15.34 10.69 0.52
CA ALA A 98 15.87 10.80 -0.84
C ALA A 98 15.61 9.53 -1.68
N GLY A 99 15.67 9.63 -3.03
CA GLY A 99 15.59 8.47 -3.92
C GLY A 99 14.17 8.01 -4.27
N PRO A 100 14.02 6.78 -4.79
CA PRO A 100 12.74 6.25 -5.27
C PRO A 100 11.78 5.94 -4.14
N LEU A 101 10.47 5.97 -4.46
CA LEU A 101 9.41 5.58 -3.53
C LEU A 101 8.76 4.27 -3.94
N VAL A 102 8.19 3.60 -2.95
CA VAL A 102 7.32 2.44 -3.09
C VAL A 102 5.94 2.83 -2.57
N ALA A 103 4.91 2.62 -3.38
CA ALA A 103 3.53 2.77 -2.92
C ALA A 103 2.97 1.39 -2.58
N CYS A 104 2.55 1.21 -1.34
CA CYS A 104 2.02 -0.03 -0.81
C CYS A 104 0.60 0.17 -0.29
N GLY A 105 -0.19 -0.88 -0.32
CA GLY A 105 -1.49 -0.86 0.33
C GLY A 105 -2.12 -2.23 0.42
N TYR A 106 -3.12 -2.32 1.30
CA TYR A 106 -3.90 -3.53 1.49
C TYR A 106 -5.38 -3.27 1.20
N SER A 107 -6.00 -4.17 0.44
CA SER A 107 -7.43 -4.12 0.09
C SER A 107 -7.80 -2.76 -0.56
N PHE A 108 -8.71 -2.00 0.02
CA PHE A 108 -9.04 -0.64 -0.40
C PHE A 108 -7.80 0.25 -0.55
N GLY A 109 -6.86 0.16 0.41
CA GLY A 109 -5.60 0.88 0.36
C GLY A 109 -4.70 0.48 -0.80
N ALA A 110 -4.77 -0.77 -1.28
CA ALA A 110 -4.04 -1.19 -2.47
C ALA A 110 -4.55 -0.48 -3.73
N CYS A 111 -5.86 -0.27 -3.82
CA CYS A 111 -6.46 0.47 -4.93
C CYS A 111 -6.07 1.96 -4.92
N ALA A 112 -6.05 2.59 -3.75
CA ALA A 112 -5.55 3.97 -3.59
C ALA A 112 -4.06 4.07 -3.91
N ALA A 113 -3.24 3.11 -3.45
CA ALA A 113 -1.81 3.03 -3.76
C ALA A 113 -1.53 2.93 -5.26
N ALA A 114 -2.33 2.15 -5.99
CA ALA A 114 -2.23 2.03 -7.44
C ALA A 114 -2.51 3.36 -8.13
N ARG A 115 -3.60 4.06 -7.78
CA ARG A 115 -3.97 5.34 -8.37
C ARG A 115 -3.00 6.46 -8.03
N ALA A 116 -2.72 6.68 -6.74
CA ALA A 116 -1.84 7.75 -6.28
C ALA A 116 -0.38 7.49 -6.67
N GLY A 117 0.08 6.24 -6.55
CA GLY A 117 1.43 5.83 -6.92
C GLY A 117 1.73 6.01 -8.41
N SER A 118 0.75 5.75 -9.29
CA SER A 118 0.92 5.94 -10.74
C SER A 118 1.06 7.41 -11.16
N ARG A 119 0.62 8.35 -10.31
CA ARG A 119 0.71 9.80 -10.57
C ARG A 119 1.98 10.44 -10.01
N GLU A 120 2.71 9.75 -9.10
CA GLU A 120 3.93 10.29 -8.48
C GLU A 120 5.19 9.75 -9.17
N LEU A 121 5.95 10.64 -9.79
CA LEU A 121 7.12 10.26 -10.61
C LEU A 121 8.26 9.56 -9.83
N ARG A 122 8.36 9.78 -8.51
CA ARG A 122 9.33 9.08 -7.67
C ARG A 122 8.92 7.66 -7.31
N VAL A 123 7.63 7.31 -7.45
CA VAL A 123 7.17 5.94 -7.22
C VAL A 123 7.63 5.05 -8.38
N ARG A 124 8.43 4.05 -8.05
CA ARG A 124 9.00 3.09 -9.01
C ARG A 124 8.52 1.67 -8.78
N ARG A 125 7.87 1.42 -7.65
CA ARG A 125 7.34 0.10 -7.30
C ARG A 125 5.98 0.24 -6.63
N LEU A 126 5.07 -0.71 -6.93
CA LEU A 126 3.79 -0.87 -6.26
C LEU A 126 3.77 -2.23 -5.55
N VAL A 127 3.33 -2.29 -4.30
CA VAL A 127 3.04 -3.54 -3.58
C VAL A 127 1.56 -3.52 -3.18
N LEU A 128 0.76 -4.27 -3.90
CA LEU A 128 -0.71 -4.27 -3.80
C LEU A 128 -1.17 -5.60 -3.20
N VAL A 129 -1.62 -5.58 -1.95
CA VAL A 129 -2.10 -6.77 -1.26
C VAL A 129 -3.61 -6.84 -1.34
N ALA A 130 -4.11 -7.94 -1.91
CA ALA A 130 -5.53 -8.24 -2.06
C ALA A 130 -6.38 -7.05 -2.58
N PRO A 131 -5.99 -6.39 -3.70
CA PRO A 131 -6.77 -5.28 -4.25
C PRO A 131 -8.10 -5.79 -4.80
N PRO A 132 -9.28 -5.29 -4.33
CA PRO A 132 -10.56 -5.67 -4.92
C PRO A 132 -10.62 -5.26 -6.40
N PRO A 133 -10.83 -6.20 -7.36
CA PRO A 133 -10.81 -5.90 -8.79
C PRO A 133 -11.85 -4.87 -9.22
N SER A 134 -12.97 -4.79 -8.51
CA SER A 134 -14.04 -3.82 -8.76
C SER A 134 -13.67 -2.37 -8.41
N LEU A 135 -12.66 -2.17 -7.55
CA LEU A 135 -12.15 -0.87 -7.12
C LEU A 135 -10.80 -0.51 -7.75
N LEU A 136 -10.16 -1.49 -8.40
CA LEU A 136 -8.83 -1.33 -8.97
C LEU A 136 -8.89 -0.56 -10.29
N ASP A 137 -8.21 0.57 -10.37
CA ASP A 137 -8.03 1.31 -11.62
C ASP A 137 -7.02 0.58 -12.51
N ARG A 138 -7.56 -0.23 -13.44
CA ARG A 138 -6.75 -1.03 -14.38
C ARG A 138 -5.96 -0.16 -15.34
N ALA A 139 -6.51 1.00 -15.72
CA ALA A 139 -5.83 1.93 -16.63
C ALA A 139 -4.63 2.58 -15.95
N ALA A 140 -4.78 3.01 -14.70
CA ALA A 140 -3.67 3.53 -13.91
C ALA A 140 -2.57 2.47 -13.69
N LEU A 141 -2.94 1.22 -13.44
CA LEU A 141 -1.98 0.13 -13.26
C LEU A 141 -1.25 -0.21 -14.58
N ALA A 142 -1.94 -0.27 -15.70
CA ALA A 142 -1.36 -0.53 -17.02
C ALA A 142 -0.44 0.61 -17.50
N ALA A 143 -0.76 1.86 -17.14
CA ALA A 143 0.08 3.03 -17.45
C ALA A 143 1.28 3.20 -16.52
N PHE A 144 1.36 2.43 -15.42
CA PHE A 144 2.44 2.56 -14.46
C PHE A 144 3.79 2.11 -15.06
N ALA A 145 4.73 3.03 -15.18
CA ALA A 145 6.05 2.78 -15.80
C ALA A 145 7.03 2.03 -14.89
N GLY A 146 6.65 1.73 -13.64
CA GLY A 146 7.46 0.98 -12.68
C GLY A 146 7.12 -0.51 -12.64
N ARG A 147 7.54 -1.19 -11.59
CA ARG A 147 7.25 -2.62 -11.35
C ARG A 147 6.13 -2.75 -10.30
N ALA A 148 5.18 -3.64 -10.53
CA ALA A 148 4.10 -3.91 -9.59
C ALA A 148 4.11 -5.37 -9.11
N LEU A 149 3.93 -5.57 -7.81
CA LEU A 149 3.65 -6.84 -7.17
C LEU A 149 2.21 -6.83 -6.66
N VAL A 150 1.44 -7.82 -7.04
CA VAL A 150 0.13 -8.12 -6.46
C VAL A 150 0.26 -9.41 -5.66
N VAL A 151 -0.19 -9.41 -4.41
CA VAL A 151 -0.23 -10.60 -3.55
C VAL A 151 -1.67 -10.83 -3.11
N VAL A 152 -2.16 -12.05 -3.23
CA VAL A 152 -3.53 -12.41 -2.88
C VAL A 152 -3.61 -13.82 -2.28
N GLY A 153 -4.59 -14.06 -1.43
CA GLY A 153 -4.88 -15.40 -0.91
C GLY A 153 -5.67 -16.25 -1.90
N ALA A 154 -5.38 -17.55 -1.99
CA ALA A 154 -6.12 -18.47 -2.86
C ALA A 154 -7.60 -18.58 -2.49
N GLY A 155 -7.93 -18.39 -1.20
CA GLY A 155 -9.30 -18.37 -0.67
C GLY A 155 -9.97 -17.01 -0.67
N ASP A 156 -9.35 -15.98 -1.25
CA ASP A 156 -9.89 -14.62 -1.23
C ASP A 156 -11.14 -14.50 -2.10
N ARG A 157 -12.26 -14.11 -1.47
CA ARG A 157 -13.55 -13.91 -2.14
C ARG A 157 -13.86 -12.44 -2.45
N ILE A 158 -13.09 -11.51 -1.89
CA ILE A 158 -13.23 -10.05 -2.11
C ILE A 158 -12.30 -9.62 -3.25
N ALA A 159 -11.11 -10.23 -3.30
CA ALA A 159 -10.14 -10.06 -4.39
C ALA A 159 -9.83 -11.43 -5.03
N PRO A 160 -10.76 -12.03 -5.81
CA PRO A 160 -10.60 -13.36 -6.35
C PRO A 160 -9.34 -13.47 -7.24
N PRO A 161 -8.44 -14.46 -6.99
CA PRO A 161 -7.18 -14.59 -7.75
C PRO A 161 -7.40 -14.64 -9.27
N ARG A 162 -8.43 -15.34 -9.75
CA ARG A 162 -8.75 -15.47 -11.18
C ARG A 162 -8.99 -14.13 -11.87
N GLU A 163 -9.63 -13.17 -11.16
CA GLU A 163 -9.86 -11.84 -11.71
C GLU A 163 -8.56 -11.02 -11.75
N LEU A 164 -7.69 -11.21 -10.75
CA LEU A 164 -6.38 -10.57 -10.69
C LEU A 164 -5.39 -11.16 -11.70
N GLU A 165 -5.48 -12.45 -12.02
CA GLU A 165 -4.69 -13.09 -13.09
C GLU A 165 -4.89 -12.42 -14.45
N ALA A 166 -6.14 -12.07 -14.78
CA ALA A 166 -6.46 -11.36 -16.03
C ALA A 166 -5.85 -9.94 -16.08
N ILE A 167 -5.70 -9.30 -14.90
CA ILE A 167 -5.07 -7.97 -14.77
C ILE A 167 -3.54 -8.08 -14.81
N ALA A 168 -3.00 -9.12 -14.17
CA ALA A 168 -1.57 -9.35 -14.07
C ALA A 168 -0.92 -9.96 -15.32
N SER A 169 -1.72 -10.28 -16.34
CA SER A 169 -1.19 -10.73 -17.64
C SER A 169 -0.31 -9.69 -18.34
N ASP A 170 -0.30 -8.46 -17.84
CA ASP A 170 0.64 -7.42 -18.23
C ASP A 170 2.04 -7.75 -17.69
N ALA A 171 3.07 -7.66 -18.52
CA ALA A 171 4.45 -8.01 -18.20
C ALA A 171 5.06 -7.20 -17.05
N GLN A 172 4.47 -6.08 -16.69
CA GLN A 172 4.92 -5.19 -15.60
C GLN A 172 4.36 -5.58 -14.22
N VAL A 173 3.35 -6.45 -14.17
CA VAL A 173 2.66 -6.86 -12.93
C VAL A 173 3.02 -8.31 -12.60
N ARG A 174 3.60 -8.53 -11.43
CA ARG A 174 3.85 -9.86 -10.88
C ARG A 174 2.74 -10.22 -9.91
N LEU A 175 1.98 -11.28 -10.21
CA LEU A 175 0.99 -11.84 -9.28
C LEU A 175 1.60 -12.97 -8.46
N HIS A 176 1.30 -12.99 -7.16
CA HIS A 176 1.63 -14.09 -6.25
C HIS A 176 0.37 -14.52 -5.49
N VAL A 177 0.04 -15.80 -5.56
CA VAL A 177 -1.12 -16.38 -4.87
C VAL A 177 -0.62 -17.24 -3.72
N ILE A 178 -1.05 -16.92 -2.48
CA ILE A 178 -0.71 -17.67 -1.26
C ILE A 178 -1.79 -18.71 -1.01
N ALA A 179 -1.43 -19.99 -1.03
CA ALA A 179 -2.37 -21.11 -1.02
C ALA A 179 -3.26 -21.15 0.24
N GLU A 180 -2.69 -20.90 1.41
CA GLU A 180 -3.35 -21.02 2.71
C GLU A 180 -4.09 -19.72 3.15
N ALA A 181 -4.00 -18.64 2.36
CA ALA A 181 -4.54 -17.35 2.74
C ALA A 181 -5.94 -17.09 2.17
N ASP A 182 -6.72 -16.35 2.94
CA ASP A 182 -7.93 -15.65 2.52
C ASP A 182 -7.68 -14.13 2.40
N HIS A 183 -8.75 -13.33 2.29
CA HIS A 183 -8.64 -11.86 2.23
C HIS A 183 -7.95 -11.27 3.46
N PHE A 184 -8.13 -11.84 4.63
CA PHE A 184 -7.69 -11.31 5.92
C PHE A 184 -6.29 -11.75 6.33
N PHE A 185 -5.70 -12.70 5.61
CA PHE A 185 -4.37 -13.26 5.90
C PHE A 185 -4.23 -13.79 7.33
N GLY A 186 -5.30 -14.38 7.87
CA GLY A 186 -5.24 -15.11 9.16
C GLY A 186 -4.24 -16.27 9.12
N ALA A 187 -4.10 -16.90 7.95
CA ALA A 187 -2.97 -17.72 7.59
C ALA A 187 -2.20 -17.06 6.44
N GLY A 188 -0.91 -17.36 6.28
CA GLY A 188 -0.09 -16.85 5.18
C GLY A 188 0.54 -15.46 5.39
N LEU A 189 0.32 -14.80 6.54
CA LEU A 189 0.88 -13.46 6.81
C LEU A 189 2.42 -13.44 6.75
N ALA A 190 3.08 -14.44 7.34
CA ALA A 190 4.55 -14.55 7.30
C ALA A 190 5.07 -14.80 5.87
N GLU A 191 4.32 -15.54 5.06
CA GLU A 191 4.65 -15.77 3.65
C GLU A 191 4.50 -14.48 2.84
N LEU A 192 3.44 -13.69 3.06
CA LEU A 192 3.27 -12.36 2.50
C LEU A 192 4.51 -11.50 2.77
N GLY A 193 4.95 -11.41 4.03
CA GLY A 193 6.12 -10.63 4.43
C GLY A 193 7.40 -11.10 3.74
N ARG A 194 7.59 -12.42 3.61
CA ARG A 194 8.73 -12.99 2.88
C ARG A 194 8.71 -12.60 1.39
N ILE A 195 7.58 -12.77 0.72
CA ILE A 195 7.39 -12.43 -0.70
C ILE A 195 7.65 -10.94 -0.94
N ALA A 196 7.04 -10.08 -0.12
CA ALA A 196 7.21 -8.63 -0.24
C ALA A 196 8.68 -8.22 -0.04
N ARG A 197 9.34 -8.75 1.00
CA ARG A 197 10.76 -8.47 1.29
C ARG A 197 11.68 -8.90 0.15
N GLU A 198 11.52 -10.12 -0.37
CA GLU A 198 12.34 -10.65 -1.46
C GLU A 198 12.16 -9.81 -2.73
N TRP A 199 10.92 -9.44 -3.04
CA TRP A 199 10.64 -8.62 -4.21
C TRP A 199 11.17 -7.18 -4.07
N LEU A 200 11.10 -6.60 -2.88
CA LEU A 200 11.64 -5.27 -2.58
C LEU A 200 13.17 -5.26 -2.53
N GLY A 201 13.82 -6.33 -2.09
CA GLY A 201 15.28 -6.47 -2.06
C GLY A 201 15.89 -6.87 -3.40
N GLY A 202 15.10 -7.34 -4.36
CA GLY A 202 15.55 -7.66 -5.72
C GLY A 202 15.78 -6.38 -6.54
N THR A 203 16.94 -6.29 -7.17
CA THR A 203 17.31 -5.22 -8.13
C THR A 203 16.60 -5.40 -9.46
#